data_dce8dbe4f52153e05fa049308695aa0c
#
_entry.id   dce8dbe4f52153e05fa049308695aa0c
#
_cell.length_a   1.000
_cell.length_b   1.000
_cell.length_c   1.000
_cell.angle_alpha   90.00
_cell.angle_beta   90.00
_cell.angle_gamma   90.00
#
_symmetry.space_group_name_H-M   'P 1'
#
loop_
_entity.id
_entity.type
_entity.pdbx_description
1 polymer ?
#
loop_
_entity_poly.entity_id
_entity_poly.type
_entity_poly.pdbx_seq_one_letter_code
_entity_poly.pdbx_strand_id
1 'polypeptide(L)'
;MAKYLSGANFVGNFTIEGQSDKLPKPEAYTISKCEKLPQPDMYRLTARIKYGDIDSEVPLDLKILWAGGTPVITMDAFWIPGMGTFGARVLIHANRYSGTWQHDEVGGHLFGVIKKD
;
A
#
# COMPACT_ATOMS: atom_id res chain seq x y z
N MET A 1 -5.19 12.69 -7.63
CA MET A 1 -4.57 11.50 -7.00
C MET A 1 -4.39 10.35 -7.98
N ALA A 2 -5.38 10.06 -8.81
CA ALA A 2 -5.24 9.00 -9.81
C ALA A 2 -4.03 9.23 -10.73
N LYS A 3 -3.83 10.46 -11.16
CA LYS A 3 -2.71 10.82 -12.02
C LYS A 3 -1.36 10.65 -11.31
N TYR A 4 -1.30 11.00 -10.04
CA TYR A 4 -0.06 10.86 -9.26
C TYR A 4 0.32 9.39 -9.07
N LEU A 5 -0.66 8.55 -8.74
CA LEU A 5 -0.39 7.15 -8.43
C LEU A 5 -0.19 6.27 -9.67
N SER A 6 -0.79 6.62 -10.80
CA SER A 6 -0.59 5.84 -12.03
C SER A 6 0.88 5.90 -12.47
N GLY A 7 1.52 4.75 -12.58
CA GLY A 7 2.95 4.65 -12.91
C GLY A 7 3.88 4.82 -11.73
N ALA A 8 3.35 4.89 -10.50
CA ALA A 8 4.18 5.07 -9.33
C ALA A 8 4.76 3.75 -8.84
N ASN A 9 6.02 3.81 -8.39
CA ASN A 9 6.71 2.67 -7.80
C ASN A 9 7.03 2.98 -6.34
N PHE A 10 6.43 2.23 -5.44
CA PHE A 10 6.66 2.33 -4.01
C PHE A 10 7.77 1.34 -3.65
N VAL A 11 8.92 1.83 -3.25
CA VAL A 11 10.09 1.00 -2.97
C VAL A 11 10.55 1.28 -1.55
N GLY A 12 10.56 0.25 -0.73
CA GLY A 12 10.94 0.43 0.66
C GLY A 12 11.06 -0.87 1.44
N ASN A 13 10.68 -0.80 2.69
CA ASN A 13 10.83 -1.91 3.62
C ASN A 13 9.61 -2.02 4.52
N PHE A 14 9.41 -3.22 5.08
CA PHE A 14 8.39 -3.44 6.09
C PHE A 14 8.95 -4.18 7.29
N THR A 15 8.32 -3.97 8.44
CA THR A 15 8.66 -4.65 9.69
C THR A 15 7.51 -5.57 10.08
N ILE A 16 7.79 -6.56 10.92
CA ILE A 16 6.80 -7.48 11.44
C ILE A 16 6.83 -7.37 12.96
N GLU A 17 5.68 -7.13 13.59
CA GLU A 17 5.57 -7.06 15.04
C GLU A 17 6.05 -8.36 15.68
N GLY A 18 6.76 -8.24 16.81
CA GLY A 18 7.34 -9.38 17.48
C GLY A 18 8.70 -9.81 16.93
N GLN A 19 9.17 -9.16 15.87
CA GLN A 19 10.47 -9.43 15.26
C GLN A 19 11.35 -8.19 15.26
N SER A 20 11.34 -7.45 16.35
CA SER A 20 12.07 -6.18 16.46
C SER A 20 13.59 -6.34 16.41
N ASP A 21 14.10 -7.53 16.65
CA ASP A 21 15.52 -7.85 16.56
C ASP A 21 15.98 -8.15 15.12
N LYS A 22 15.06 -8.15 14.16
CA LYS A 22 15.38 -8.44 12.77
C LYS A 22 15.37 -7.16 11.94
N LEU A 23 16.17 -7.16 10.89
CA LEU A 23 16.19 -6.06 9.93
C LEU A 23 14.87 -5.99 9.16
N PRO A 24 14.45 -4.78 8.78
CA PRO A 24 13.29 -4.64 7.90
C PRO A 24 13.50 -5.40 6.60
N LYS A 25 12.40 -5.92 6.04
CA LYS A 25 12.43 -6.69 4.81
C LYS A 25 12.04 -5.81 3.62
N PRO A 26 12.64 -6.05 2.44
CA PRO A 26 12.34 -5.23 1.28
C PRO A 26 10.93 -5.51 0.74
N GLU A 27 10.33 -4.48 0.18
CA GLU A 27 9.05 -4.56 -0.51
C GLU A 27 9.03 -3.63 -1.71
N ALA A 28 8.18 -3.92 -2.69
CA ALA A 28 7.96 -3.04 -3.83
C ALA A 28 6.52 -3.16 -4.31
N TYR A 29 5.90 -2.03 -4.61
CA TYR A 29 4.56 -1.98 -5.18
C TYR A 29 4.61 -1.10 -6.42
N THR A 30 4.24 -1.67 -7.56
CA THR A 30 4.18 -0.93 -8.82
C THR A 30 2.72 -0.74 -9.19
N ILE A 31 2.28 0.52 -9.24
CA ILE A 31 0.90 0.85 -9.60
C ILE A 31 0.87 1.18 -11.08
N SER A 32 0.35 0.24 -11.87
CA SER A 32 0.23 0.45 -13.31
C SER A 32 -0.92 1.38 -13.65
N LYS A 33 -1.98 1.38 -12.83
CA LYS A 33 -3.16 2.20 -13.07
C LYS A 33 -3.85 2.55 -11.77
N CYS A 34 -4.35 3.78 -11.69
CA CYS A 34 -5.17 4.23 -10.58
C CYS A 34 -6.39 4.94 -11.17
N GLU A 35 -7.59 4.47 -10.82
CA GLU A 35 -8.85 4.99 -11.33
C GLU A 35 -9.73 5.48 -10.18
N LYS A 36 -10.30 6.68 -10.33
CA LYS A 36 -11.32 7.16 -9.39
C LYS A 36 -12.62 6.41 -9.66
N LEU A 37 -13.18 5.83 -8.62
CA LEU A 37 -14.47 5.14 -8.70
C LEU A 37 -15.63 6.11 -8.37
N PRO A 38 -16.88 5.76 -8.75
CA PRO A 38 -18.04 6.63 -8.47
C PRO A 38 -18.30 6.87 -6.98
N GLN A 39 -17.99 5.89 -6.13
CA GLN A 39 -18.22 6.02 -4.69
C GLN A 39 -17.28 7.07 -4.10
N PRO A 40 -17.72 7.83 -3.08
CA PRO A 40 -16.86 8.81 -2.42
C PRO A 40 -15.56 8.20 -1.92
N ASP A 41 -14.45 8.89 -2.21
CA ASP A 41 -13.10 8.52 -1.76
C ASP A 41 -12.57 7.18 -2.26
N MET A 42 -13.30 6.49 -3.14
CA MET A 42 -12.89 5.17 -3.63
C MET A 42 -12.06 5.26 -4.89
N TYR A 43 -11.00 4.45 -4.93
CA TYR A 43 -10.09 4.35 -6.06
C TYR A 43 -9.79 2.87 -6.31
N ARG A 44 -9.58 2.52 -7.57
CA ARG A 44 -9.09 1.19 -7.94
C ARG A 44 -7.63 1.31 -8.36
N LEU A 45 -6.77 0.60 -7.64
CA LEU A 45 -5.36 0.49 -7.97
C LEU A 45 -5.09 -0.87 -8.58
N THR A 46 -4.49 -0.89 -9.77
CA THR A 46 -3.95 -2.12 -10.33
C THR A 46 -2.49 -2.15 -9.93
N ALA A 47 -2.14 -3.03 -9.00
CA ALA A 47 -0.84 -3.02 -8.37
C ALA A 47 -0.15 -4.38 -8.46
N ARG A 48 1.15 -4.35 -8.76
CA ARG A 48 2.00 -5.52 -8.62
C ARG A 48 2.66 -5.42 -7.26
N ILE A 49 2.43 -6.43 -6.44
CA ILE A 49 2.86 -6.46 -5.05
C ILE A 49 4.01 -7.47 -4.90
N LYS A 50 5.15 -7.00 -4.40
CA LYS A 50 6.30 -7.85 -4.11
C LYS A 50 6.73 -7.68 -2.67
N TYR A 51 6.60 -8.75 -1.88
CA TYR A 51 7.18 -8.81 -0.56
C TYR A 51 7.34 -10.29 -0.17
N GLY A 52 8.45 -10.62 0.50
CA GLY A 52 8.75 -12.00 0.80
C GLY A 52 8.73 -12.85 -0.47
N ASP A 53 7.98 -13.94 -0.44
CA ASP A 53 7.81 -14.84 -1.59
C ASP A 53 6.62 -14.47 -2.46
N ILE A 54 5.91 -13.40 -2.13
CA ILE A 54 4.73 -12.97 -2.87
C ILE A 54 5.12 -12.02 -3.99
N ASP A 55 4.66 -12.33 -5.21
CA ASP A 55 4.82 -11.49 -6.38
C ASP A 55 3.56 -11.66 -7.22
N SER A 56 2.59 -10.77 -7.04
CA SER A 56 1.28 -10.88 -7.69
C SER A 56 0.77 -9.53 -8.13
N GLU A 57 0.04 -9.51 -9.25
CA GLU A 57 -0.69 -8.32 -9.69
C GLU A 57 -2.15 -8.49 -9.31
N VAL A 58 -2.68 -7.50 -8.59
CA VAL A 58 -4.06 -7.54 -8.11
C VAL A 58 -4.73 -6.17 -8.27
N PRO A 59 -6.05 -6.14 -8.53
CA PRO A 59 -6.81 -4.91 -8.43
C PRO A 59 -7.24 -4.72 -6.98
N LEU A 60 -7.03 -3.50 -6.47
CA LEU A 60 -7.36 -3.15 -5.09
C LEU A 60 -8.31 -1.96 -5.10
N ASP A 61 -9.54 -2.18 -4.61
CA ASP A 61 -10.50 -1.09 -4.42
C ASP A 61 -10.34 -0.61 -2.98
N LEU A 62 -9.88 0.61 -2.81
CA LEU A 62 -9.56 1.16 -1.51
C LEU A 62 -9.94 2.62 -1.41
N LYS A 63 -9.95 3.13 -0.17
CA LYS A 63 -10.24 4.53 0.08
C LYS A 63 -8.93 5.30 0.13
N ILE A 64 -8.97 6.54 -0.38
CA ILE A 64 -7.92 7.50 -0.14
C ILE A 64 -8.56 8.66 0.59
N LEU A 65 -8.23 8.78 1.87
CA LEU A 65 -8.72 9.85 2.73
C LEU A 65 -7.62 10.89 2.89
N TRP A 66 -7.95 12.06 3.44
CA TRP A 66 -7.02 13.16 3.50
C TRP A 66 -6.88 13.68 4.93
N ALA A 67 -5.64 13.82 5.37
CA ALA A 67 -5.29 14.51 6.60
C ALA A 67 -4.74 15.87 6.17
N GLY A 68 -5.63 16.89 6.12
CA GLY A 68 -5.27 18.15 5.51
C GLY A 68 -4.97 17.94 4.02
N GLY A 69 -3.77 18.31 3.58
CA GLY A 69 -3.34 18.10 2.19
C GLY A 69 -2.59 16.78 1.97
N THR A 70 -2.57 15.88 2.97
CA THR A 70 -1.82 14.63 2.88
C THR A 70 -2.76 13.46 2.60
N PRO A 71 -2.62 12.76 1.46
CA PRO A 71 -3.44 11.59 1.19
C PRO A 71 -3.03 10.40 2.06
N VAL A 72 -4.02 9.63 2.52
CA VAL A 72 -3.81 8.44 3.32
C VAL A 72 -4.55 7.28 2.67
N ILE A 73 -3.80 6.34 2.12
CA ILE A 73 -4.36 5.10 1.61
C ILE A 73 -4.94 4.34 2.79
N THR A 74 -6.23 4.03 2.71
CA THR A 74 -6.98 3.45 3.83
C THR A 74 -7.64 2.16 3.37
N MET A 75 -7.24 1.06 4.00
CA MET A 75 -7.75 -0.27 3.67
C MET A 75 -8.13 -0.97 4.97
N ASP A 76 -9.38 -1.41 5.06
CA ASP A 76 -9.88 -2.11 6.23
C ASP A 76 -10.46 -3.46 5.81
N ALA A 77 -9.94 -4.54 6.42
CA ALA A 77 -10.46 -5.89 6.23
C ALA A 77 -10.70 -6.26 4.75
N PHE A 78 -9.72 -5.91 3.90
CA PHE A 78 -9.81 -6.19 2.47
C PHE A 78 -9.38 -7.62 2.19
N TRP A 79 -10.34 -8.46 1.75
CA TRP A 79 -10.05 -9.86 1.48
C TRP A 79 -9.58 -10.05 0.05
N ILE A 80 -8.43 -10.71 -0.11
CA ILE A 80 -7.86 -11.08 -1.41
C ILE A 80 -7.87 -12.60 -1.49
N PRO A 81 -8.61 -13.20 -2.46
CA PRO A 81 -8.66 -14.64 -2.59
C PRO A 81 -7.27 -15.27 -2.67
N GLY A 82 -7.05 -16.29 -1.85
CA GLY A 82 -5.76 -16.99 -1.81
C GLY A 82 -4.66 -16.27 -1.04
N MET A 83 -4.89 -15.03 -0.58
CA MET A 83 -3.87 -14.25 0.11
C MET A 83 -4.25 -13.85 1.54
N GLY A 84 -5.55 -13.81 1.85
CA GLY A 84 -6.02 -13.45 3.19
C GLY A 84 -6.64 -12.07 3.26
N THR A 85 -6.81 -11.57 4.49
CA THR A 85 -7.44 -10.28 4.77
C THR A 85 -6.40 -9.25 5.13
N PHE A 86 -6.45 -8.12 4.46
CA PHE A 86 -5.45 -7.05 4.60
C PHE A 86 -6.05 -5.76 5.12
N GLY A 87 -5.24 -5.01 5.85
CA GLY A 87 -5.55 -3.64 6.25
C GLY A 87 -4.30 -2.79 6.16
N ALA A 88 -4.48 -1.49 5.98
CA ALA A 88 -3.34 -0.58 5.92
C ALA A 88 -3.76 0.86 6.14
N ARG A 89 -2.82 1.63 6.66
CA ARG A 89 -2.87 3.09 6.72
C ARG A 89 -1.54 3.58 6.21
N VAL A 90 -1.53 4.17 5.01
CA VAL A 90 -0.27 4.60 4.38
C VAL A 90 -0.40 6.04 3.95
N LEU A 91 0.32 6.92 4.61
CA LEU A 91 0.35 8.33 4.21
C LEU A 91 1.43 8.54 3.14
N ILE A 92 1.17 9.50 2.27
CA ILE A 92 2.07 9.85 1.19
C ILE A 92 2.44 11.32 1.34
N HIS A 93 3.73 11.60 1.47
CA HIS A 93 4.20 12.97 1.63
C HIS A 93 5.60 13.13 1.04
N ALA A 94 5.80 14.14 0.22
CA ALA A 94 7.10 14.48 -0.36
C ALA A 94 7.76 13.27 -1.07
N ASN A 95 6.99 12.53 -1.86
CA ASN A 95 7.42 11.33 -2.59
C ASN A 95 7.98 10.23 -1.68
N ARG A 96 7.44 10.18 -0.45
CA ARG A 96 7.73 9.12 0.51
C ARG A 96 6.42 8.52 0.99
N TYR A 97 6.47 7.30 1.46
CA TYR A 97 5.31 6.68 2.08
C TYR A 97 5.69 6.10 3.43
N SER A 98 4.71 6.06 4.33
CA SER A 98 4.93 5.55 5.67
C SER A 98 3.59 5.20 6.29
N GLY A 99 3.57 4.11 7.05
CA GLY A 99 2.35 3.74 7.73
C GLY A 99 2.41 2.37 8.37
N THR A 100 1.23 1.76 8.48
CA THR A 100 1.05 0.46 9.11
C THR A 100 0.34 -0.49 8.16
N TRP A 101 0.59 -1.78 8.37
CA TRP A 101 -0.08 -2.82 7.61
C TRP A 101 -0.56 -3.93 8.55
N GLN A 102 -1.59 -4.65 8.09
CA GLN A 102 -2.14 -5.80 8.77
C GLN A 102 -2.43 -6.88 7.74
N HIS A 103 -2.06 -8.13 8.04
CA HIS A 103 -2.36 -9.29 7.22
C HIS A 103 -2.84 -10.38 8.17
N ASP A 104 -4.15 -10.64 8.19
CA ASP A 104 -4.81 -11.51 9.15
C ASP A 104 -4.45 -11.07 10.58
N GLU A 105 -3.72 -11.88 11.35
CA GLU A 105 -3.36 -11.55 12.73
C GLU A 105 -1.96 -10.94 12.88
N VAL A 106 -1.26 -10.73 11.76
CA VAL A 106 0.10 -10.21 11.78
C VAL A 106 0.12 -8.80 11.24
N GLY A 107 0.88 -7.92 11.88
CA GLY A 107 0.99 -6.53 11.46
C GLY A 107 2.37 -5.96 11.67
N GLY A 108 2.54 -4.72 11.25
CA GLY A 108 3.80 -4.00 11.39
C GLY A 108 3.75 -2.64 10.71
N HIS A 109 4.93 -2.15 10.36
CA HIS A 109 5.09 -0.85 9.70
C HIS A 109 5.65 -1.03 8.30
N LEU A 110 5.42 -0.03 7.45
CA LEU A 110 6.05 0.03 6.13
C LEU A 110 6.45 1.47 5.84
N PHE A 111 7.50 1.63 5.05
CA PHE A 111 8.01 2.95 4.72
C PHE A 111 8.95 2.87 3.52
N GLY A 112 9.06 3.97 2.81
CA GLY A 112 9.97 4.01 1.68
C GLY A 112 9.80 5.25 0.83
N VAL A 113 10.24 5.15 -0.42
CA VAL A 113 10.17 6.25 -1.38
C VAL A 113 9.26 5.90 -2.54
N ILE A 114 8.74 6.93 -3.18
CA ILE A 114 7.87 6.77 -4.36
C ILE A 114 8.63 7.33 -5.56
N LYS A 115 8.79 6.49 -6.58
CA LYS A 115 9.45 6.86 -7.82
C LYS A 115 8.46 6.79 -8.96
N LYS A 116 8.56 7.71 -9.90
CA LYS A 116 7.74 7.71 -11.12
C LYS A 116 8.62 7.39 -12.31
N ASP A 117 8.07 6.62 -13.22
CA ASP A 117 8.73 6.33 -14.48
C ASP A 117 8.63 7.51 -15.45
#